data_d4486dcb5adfeacad11d1767d01cb47e
#
_entry.id   d4486dcb5adfeacad11d1767d01cb47e
#
_cell.length_a   1.000
_cell.length_b   1.000
_cell.length_c   1.000
_cell.angle_alpha   90.00
_cell.angle_beta   90.00
_cell.angle_gamma   90.00
#
_symmetry.space_group_name_H-M   'P 1'
#
loop_
_entity.id
_entity.type
_entity.pdbx_description
1 polymer ?
#
loop_
_entity_poly.entity_id
_entity_poly.type
_entity_poly.pdbx_seq_one_letter_code
_entity_poly.pdbx_strand_id
1 'polypeptide(L)'
;MPIKNKSAIILITVSMLIVGIFSMIIVKAYQKTGEVSRPDSNLPSLLQLEIENEQLTKENEKLWKELTRLQAGQSAAALASEQLEEGRLNAGFTPLTGSGIRIILDDSDQEERTSQFANYVIHEEYIRSLVNILWNGGAEAIAVNDQRITTHAEIFCSGAYIQINGTRQMPPYEILAIGNQNNLQSALQFYFWDKLGEYQQQYGITRTLEVPEEPIIIPAAKEYNYRYAEPVKEG
;
A
#
# COMPACT_ATOMS: atom_id res chain seq x y z
N MET A 1 28.52 -76.70 19.46
CA MET A 1 27.77 -77.35 18.38
C MET A 1 27.95 -76.56 17.11
N PRO A 2 28.56 -77.06 16.06
CA PRO A 2 28.72 -76.31 14.80
C PRO A 2 27.43 -76.38 14.01
N ILE A 3 26.89 -75.20 13.67
CA ILE A 3 25.70 -75.06 12.84
C ILE A 3 26.04 -75.54 11.44
N LYS A 4 25.61 -76.78 11.12
CA LYS A 4 25.92 -77.53 9.94
C LYS A 4 24.95 -77.27 8.75
N ASN A 5 24.11 -76.21 8.84
CA ASN A 5 23.17 -75.87 7.75
C ASN A 5 23.57 -74.60 7.03
N LYS A 6 24.22 -74.77 5.90
CA LYS A 6 24.60 -73.65 4.99
C LYS A 6 23.40 -72.77 4.65
N SER A 7 22.20 -73.39 4.53
CA SER A 7 20.95 -72.64 4.31
C SER A 7 20.56 -71.74 5.46
N ALA A 8 20.76 -72.13 6.72
CA ALA A 8 20.47 -71.32 7.88
C ALA A 8 21.44 -70.10 7.99
N ILE A 9 22.71 -70.29 7.67
CA ILE A 9 23.68 -69.20 7.63
C ILE A 9 23.35 -68.18 6.55
N ILE A 10 22.95 -68.62 5.35
CA ILE A 10 22.51 -67.76 4.23
C ILE A 10 21.26 -66.98 4.65
N LEU A 11 20.29 -67.62 5.33
CA LEU A 11 19.07 -67.00 5.77
C LEU A 11 19.31 -65.90 6.83
N ILE A 12 20.25 -66.16 7.76
CA ILE A 12 20.64 -65.16 8.77
C ILE A 12 21.41 -63.99 8.14
N THR A 13 22.29 -64.23 7.18
CA THR A 13 23.00 -63.15 6.51
C THR A 13 22.11 -62.27 5.69
N VAL A 14 21.12 -62.85 4.97
CA VAL A 14 20.14 -62.12 4.19
C VAL A 14 19.22 -61.30 5.11
N SER A 15 18.80 -61.87 6.26
CA SER A 15 17.96 -61.11 7.19
C SER A 15 18.71 -59.95 7.83
N MET A 16 19.98 -60.10 8.20
CA MET A 16 20.82 -59.02 8.69
C MET A 16 21.06 -57.91 7.66
N LEU A 17 21.18 -58.28 6.40
CA LEU A 17 21.36 -57.34 5.29
C LEU A 17 20.08 -56.49 5.09
N ILE A 18 18.90 -57.12 5.16
CA ILE A 18 17.60 -56.45 5.11
C ILE A 18 17.41 -55.49 6.27
N VAL A 19 17.74 -55.92 7.50
CA VAL A 19 17.66 -55.04 8.71
C VAL A 19 18.63 -53.88 8.57
N GLY A 20 19.84 -54.08 8.05
CA GLY A 20 20.81 -53.01 7.79
C GLY A 20 20.29 -51.96 6.79
N ILE A 21 19.70 -52.42 5.69
CA ILE A 21 19.08 -51.51 4.68
C ILE A 21 17.90 -50.73 5.32
N PHE A 22 17.03 -51.40 6.07
CA PHE A 22 15.91 -50.76 6.72
C PHE A 22 16.37 -49.71 7.77
N SER A 23 17.39 -50.03 8.56
CA SER A 23 18.00 -49.10 9.49
C SER A 23 18.56 -47.87 8.79
N MET A 24 19.25 -48.06 7.64
CA MET A 24 19.77 -46.94 6.84
C MET A 24 18.68 -46.06 6.25
N ILE A 25 17.58 -46.64 5.81
CA ILE A 25 16.40 -45.89 5.31
C ILE A 25 15.76 -45.08 6.43
N ILE A 26 15.62 -45.66 7.61
CA ILE A 26 15.08 -44.99 8.79
C ILE A 26 15.98 -43.83 9.21
N VAL A 27 17.29 -44.02 9.30
CA VAL A 27 18.25 -42.96 9.65
C VAL A 27 18.23 -41.84 8.59
N LYS A 28 18.19 -42.18 7.30
CA LYS A 28 18.03 -41.19 6.22
C LYS A 28 16.70 -40.44 6.31
N ALA A 29 15.61 -41.13 6.63
CA ALA A 29 14.32 -40.50 6.85
C ALA A 29 14.33 -39.55 8.04
N TYR A 30 14.96 -39.93 9.16
CA TYR A 30 15.14 -39.05 10.32
C TYR A 30 16.07 -37.86 10.04
N GLN A 31 17.11 -38.05 9.27
CA GLN A 31 17.97 -36.92 8.84
C GLN A 31 17.26 -35.97 7.92
N LYS A 32 16.39 -36.46 7.03
CA LYS A 32 15.59 -35.65 6.11
C LYS A 32 14.41 -34.93 6.80
N THR A 33 13.89 -35.49 7.90
CA THR A 33 12.87 -34.82 8.73
C THR A 33 13.48 -33.84 9.74
N GLY A 34 14.79 -33.92 9.98
CA GLY A 34 15.52 -32.93 10.78
C GLY A 34 15.82 -31.63 10.05
N GLU A 35 15.81 -31.63 8.72
CA GLU A 35 15.67 -30.43 7.89
C GLU A 35 14.17 -30.10 7.75
N VAL A 36 13.55 -29.70 8.86
CA VAL A 36 12.38 -28.84 8.79
C VAL A 36 12.86 -27.63 8.03
N SER A 37 12.47 -27.53 6.75
CA SER A 37 12.54 -26.30 6.00
C SER A 37 11.96 -25.23 6.90
N ARG A 38 12.82 -24.41 7.48
CA ARG A 38 12.38 -23.17 8.08
C ARG A 38 11.66 -22.48 6.93
N PRO A 39 10.39 -22.15 7.06
CA PRO A 39 9.79 -21.30 6.05
C PRO A 39 10.73 -20.09 5.96
N ASP A 40 11.18 -19.77 4.75
CA ASP A 40 11.74 -18.45 4.43
C ASP A 40 10.64 -17.45 4.74
N SER A 41 10.44 -17.20 6.03
CA SER A 41 9.66 -16.08 6.48
C SER A 41 10.56 -14.88 6.28
N ASN A 42 10.29 -14.10 5.24
CA ASN A 42 10.69 -12.71 5.11
C ASN A 42 10.07 -11.84 6.22
N LEU A 43 9.71 -12.45 7.33
CA LEU A 43 9.39 -11.76 8.57
C LEU A 43 10.72 -11.31 9.16
N PRO A 44 10.90 -10.01 9.40
CA PRO A 44 12.05 -9.50 10.13
C PRO A 44 12.21 -10.36 11.38
N SER A 45 13.43 -10.85 11.64
CA SER A 45 13.64 -11.66 12.82
C SER A 45 13.21 -10.85 14.05
N LEU A 46 12.67 -11.51 15.08
CA LEU A 46 12.31 -10.82 16.34
C LEU A 46 13.45 -9.92 16.83
N LEU A 47 14.68 -10.35 16.64
CA LEU A 47 15.88 -9.57 16.93
C LEU A 47 15.95 -8.29 16.08
N GLN A 48 15.57 -8.35 14.81
CA GLN A 48 15.61 -7.20 13.91
C GLN A 48 14.53 -6.17 14.26
N LEU A 49 13.34 -6.65 14.64
CA LEU A 49 12.25 -5.81 15.18
C LEU A 49 12.61 -5.20 16.54
N GLU A 50 13.34 -5.93 17.38
CA GLU A 50 13.80 -5.45 18.68
C GLU A 50 14.86 -4.34 18.51
N ILE A 51 15.81 -4.53 17.58
CA ILE A 51 16.79 -3.51 17.23
C ILE A 51 16.12 -2.26 16.63
N GLU A 52 15.16 -2.43 15.75
CA GLU A 52 14.40 -1.34 15.15
C GLU A 52 13.59 -0.58 16.21
N ASN A 53 12.92 -1.29 17.11
CA ASN A 53 12.21 -0.66 18.24
C ASN A 53 13.17 0.09 19.19
N GLU A 54 14.33 -0.46 19.46
CA GLU A 54 15.33 0.22 20.29
C GLU A 54 15.86 1.48 19.58
N GLN A 55 16.09 1.41 18.27
CA GLN A 55 16.50 2.58 17.47
C GLN A 55 15.43 3.65 17.45
N LEU A 56 14.17 3.27 17.19
CA LEU A 56 13.02 4.18 17.19
C LEU A 56 12.79 4.80 18.57
N THR A 57 13.01 4.03 19.64
CA THR A 57 12.90 4.56 21.01
C THR A 57 13.99 5.61 21.30
N LYS A 58 15.23 5.35 20.90
CA LYS A 58 16.34 6.32 21.03
C LYS A 58 16.13 7.57 20.19
N GLU A 59 15.58 7.40 18.98
CA GLU A 59 15.26 8.53 18.11
C GLU A 59 14.12 9.36 18.69
N ASN A 60 13.07 8.75 19.22
CA ASN A 60 12.01 9.42 19.94
C ASN A 60 12.54 10.20 21.15
N GLU A 61 13.38 9.59 21.98
CA GLU A 61 14.01 10.28 23.13
C GLU A 61 14.85 11.48 22.68
N LYS A 62 15.58 11.34 21.58
CA LYS A 62 16.36 12.44 20.99
C LYS A 62 15.46 13.56 20.52
N LEU A 63 14.40 13.23 19.78
CA LEU A 63 13.42 14.19 19.28
C LEU A 63 12.71 14.90 20.43
N TRP A 64 12.33 14.19 21.50
CA TRP A 64 11.74 14.79 22.70
C TRP A 64 12.70 15.75 23.41
N LYS A 65 13.99 15.41 23.53
CA LYS A 65 15.01 16.31 24.10
C LYS A 65 15.21 17.54 23.23
N GLU A 66 15.24 17.38 21.91
CA GLU A 66 15.37 18.49 20.98
C GLU A 66 14.14 19.40 21.02
N LEU A 67 12.94 18.82 21.06
CA LEU A 67 11.67 19.52 21.23
C LEU A 67 11.63 20.33 22.52
N THR A 68 12.06 19.74 23.65
CA THR A 68 12.15 20.42 24.94
C THR A 68 13.17 21.56 24.90
N ARG A 69 14.30 21.37 24.21
CA ARG A 69 15.33 22.41 24.06
C ARG A 69 14.85 23.56 23.16
N LEU A 70 14.16 23.25 22.08
CA LEU A 70 13.57 24.24 21.18
C LEU A 70 12.45 25.03 21.90
N GLN A 71 11.59 24.34 22.63
CA GLN A 71 10.56 24.99 23.47
C GLN A 71 11.13 25.97 24.51
N ALA A 72 12.28 25.63 25.10
CA ALA A 72 12.95 26.49 26.05
C ALA A 72 13.66 27.68 25.39
N GLY A 73 14.00 27.61 24.11
CA GLY A 73 14.76 28.65 23.39
C GLY A 73 13.97 29.51 22.41
N GLN A 74 12.74 29.10 22.03
CA GLN A 74 11.91 29.86 21.09
C GLN A 74 10.84 30.68 21.81
N SER A 75 10.51 31.85 21.25
CA SER A 75 9.35 32.62 21.74
C SER A 75 8.08 31.80 21.49
N ALA A 76 7.12 31.81 22.40
CA ALA A 76 5.85 31.12 22.30
C ALA A 76 5.12 31.38 20.95
N ALA A 77 5.31 32.56 20.38
CA ALA A 77 4.76 32.95 19.08
C ALA A 77 5.40 32.19 17.91
N ALA A 78 6.73 31.96 17.93
CA ALA A 78 7.41 31.20 16.88
C ALA A 78 7.00 29.73 16.92
N LEU A 79 6.92 29.14 18.11
CA LEU A 79 6.47 27.77 18.29
C LEU A 79 5.00 27.58 17.83
N ALA A 80 4.11 28.51 18.17
CA ALA A 80 2.72 28.46 17.72
C ALA A 80 2.60 28.58 16.20
N SER A 81 3.45 29.39 15.55
CA SER A 81 3.48 29.53 14.10
C SER A 81 3.92 28.20 13.43
N GLU A 82 4.98 27.56 13.96
CA GLU A 82 5.49 26.29 13.46
C GLU A 82 4.44 25.16 13.59
N GLN A 83 3.80 25.07 14.76
CA GLN A 83 2.72 24.11 14.99
C GLN A 83 1.52 24.33 14.08
N LEU A 84 1.20 25.60 13.79
CA LEU A 84 0.13 25.94 12.85
C LEU A 84 0.49 25.50 11.41
N GLU A 85 1.72 25.74 10.98
CA GLU A 85 2.18 25.33 9.64
C GLU A 85 2.18 23.81 9.50
N GLU A 86 2.66 23.09 10.51
CA GLU A 86 2.62 21.61 10.53
C GLU A 86 1.17 21.09 10.53
N GLY A 87 0.30 21.71 11.34
CA GLY A 87 -1.12 21.40 11.35
C GLY A 87 -1.80 21.60 9.99
N ARG A 88 -1.48 22.71 9.31
CA ARG A 88 -1.98 23.00 7.94
C ARG A 88 -1.46 21.99 6.90
N LEU A 89 -0.19 21.61 7.00
CA LEU A 89 0.42 20.59 6.14
C LEU A 89 -0.32 19.25 6.29
N ASN A 90 -0.47 18.78 7.52
CA ASN A 90 -1.10 17.50 7.84
C ASN A 90 -2.60 17.49 7.49
N ALA A 91 -3.28 18.62 7.63
CA ALA A 91 -4.67 18.78 7.21
C ALA A 91 -4.86 18.90 5.68
N GLY A 92 -3.77 18.97 4.92
CA GLY A 92 -3.82 19.13 3.46
C GLY A 92 -4.09 20.55 2.98
N PHE A 93 -3.99 21.57 3.83
CA PHE A 93 -4.21 22.98 3.49
C PHE A 93 -2.97 23.68 2.93
N THR A 94 -1.90 22.93 2.70
CA THR A 94 -0.68 23.40 2.06
C THR A 94 -0.50 22.64 0.73
N PRO A 95 -0.20 23.33 -0.39
CA PRO A 95 0.12 22.65 -1.63
C PRO A 95 1.43 21.89 -1.47
N LEU A 96 1.53 20.74 -2.13
CA LEU A 96 2.69 19.84 -2.05
C LEU A 96 3.29 19.63 -3.43
N THR A 97 4.59 19.40 -3.45
CA THR A 97 5.30 18.95 -4.64
C THR A 97 6.19 17.77 -4.31
N GLY A 98 6.32 16.83 -5.22
CA GLY A 98 7.14 15.64 -5.02
C GLY A 98 7.09 14.67 -6.18
N SER A 99 7.92 13.64 -6.11
CA SER A 99 7.88 12.53 -7.04
C SER A 99 6.59 11.73 -6.85
N GLY A 100 6.05 11.16 -7.94
CA GLY A 100 4.81 10.44 -7.84
C GLY A 100 4.38 9.87 -9.19
N ILE A 101 3.11 9.56 -9.31
CA ILE A 101 2.50 9.03 -10.53
C ILE A 101 1.28 9.84 -10.93
N ARG A 102 0.98 9.79 -12.23
CA ARG A 102 -0.21 10.38 -12.84
C ARG A 102 -1.04 9.28 -13.48
N ILE A 103 -2.33 9.25 -13.19
CA ILE A 103 -3.30 8.36 -13.83
C ILE A 103 -4.32 9.22 -14.54
N ILE A 104 -4.63 8.88 -15.79
CA ILE A 104 -5.67 9.54 -16.57
C ILE A 104 -6.72 8.47 -16.92
N LEU A 105 -7.98 8.76 -16.62
CA LEU A 105 -9.14 7.96 -17.03
C LEU A 105 -10.05 8.80 -17.90
N ASP A 106 -10.50 8.23 -18.99
CA ASP A 106 -11.45 8.91 -19.88
C ASP A 106 -12.58 7.97 -20.32
N ASP A 107 -13.71 8.54 -20.63
CA ASP A 107 -14.88 7.83 -21.16
C ASP A 107 -14.56 7.21 -22.52
N SER A 108 -15.40 6.29 -22.94
CA SER A 108 -15.28 5.66 -24.25
C SER A 108 -15.72 6.60 -25.38
N ASP A 109 -14.92 6.65 -26.42
CA ASP A 109 -15.26 7.35 -27.67
C ASP A 109 -16.20 6.54 -28.60
N GLN A 110 -16.62 5.32 -28.19
CA GLN A 110 -17.47 4.47 -29.04
C GLN A 110 -18.84 5.08 -29.21
N GLU A 111 -19.25 5.32 -30.46
CA GLU A 111 -20.56 5.89 -30.80
C GLU A 111 -21.73 4.94 -30.56
N GLU A 112 -21.51 3.62 -30.61
CA GLU A 112 -22.53 2.60 -30.36
C GLU A 112 -22.82 2.44 -28.84
N ARG A 113 -23.48 3.43 -28.28
CA ARG A 113 -23.99 3.37 -26.92
C ARG A 113 -25.31 2.58 -26.91
N THR A 114 -25.18 1.26 -26.71
CA THR A 114 -26.33 0.37 -26.51
C THR A 114 -27.03 0.65 -25.18
N SER A 115 -28.04 -0.15 -24.82
CA SER A 115 -28.77 -0.08 -23.54
C SER A 115 -27.90 -0.17 -22.28
N GLN A 116 -26.59 -0.41 -22.41
CA GLN A 116 -25.60 -0.49 -21.32
C GLN A 116 -24.71 0.76 -21.25
N PHE A 117 -25.26 1.93 -21.49
CA PHE A 117 -24.54 3.21 -21.47
C PHE A 117 -23.61 3.38 -20.25
N ALA A 118 -24.04 2.87 -19.10
CA ALA A 118 -23.24 2.94 -17.87
C ALA A 118 -21.83 2.33 -17.97
N ASN A 119 -21.62 1.35 -18.84
CA ASN A 119 -20.31 0.68 -18.94
C ASN A 119 -19.27 1.47 -19.77
N TYR A 120 -19.72 2.48 -20.52
CA TYR A 120 -18.88 3.27 -21.43
C TYR A 120 -18.38 4.59 -20.81
N VAL A 121 -18.72 4.83 -19.55
CA VAL A 121 -18.36 6.04 -18.82
C VAL A 121 -17.58 5.68 -17.55
N ILE A 122 -16.74 6.59 -17.11
CA ILE A 122 -16.01 6.46 -15.84
C ILE A 122 -16.98 6.71 -14.68
N HIS A 123 -17.00 5.78 -13.73
CA HIS A 123 -17.80 5.88 -12.52
C HIS A 123 -16.98 6.35 -11.33
N GLU A 124 -17.66 6.97 -10.36
CA GLU A 124 -17.01 7.39 -9.11
C GLU A 124 -16.35 6.24 -8.35
N GLU A 125 -16.87 5.02 -8.50
CA GLU A 125 -16.30 3.84 -7.84
C GLU A 125 -14.87 3.53 -8.34
N TYR A 126 -14.56 3.85 -9.60
CA TYR A 126 -13.22 3.66 -10.15
C TYR A 126 -12.25 4.66 -9.51
N ILE A 127 -12.66 5.92 -9.42
CA ILE A 127 -11.86 6.98 -8.80
C ILE A 127 -11.66 6.69 -7.30
N ARG A 128 -12.71 6.33 -6.57
CA ARG A 128 -12.63 5.95 -5.15
C ARG A 128 -11.72 4.75 -4.92
N SER A 129 -11.83 3.75 -5.80
CA SER A 129 -10.97 2.55 -5.72
C SER A 129 -9.50 2.92 -5.93
N LEU A 130 -9.20 3.73 -6.94
CA LEU A 130 -7.84 4.20 -7.20
C LEU A 130 -7.29 5.04 -6.04
N VAL A 131 -8.07 5.97 -5.50
CA VAL A 131 -7.68 6.77 -4.32
C VAL A 131 -7.33 5.86 -3.14
N ASN A 132 -8.18 4.87 -2.84
CA ASN A 132 -7.93 3.93 -1.73
C ASN A 132 -6.68 3.07 -1.97
N ILE A 133 -6.47 2.61 -3.21
CA ILE A 133 -5.29 1.83 -3.59
C ILE A 133 -4.02 2.67 -3.47
N LEU A 134 -4.06 3.92 -3.89
CA LEU A 134 -2.92 4.84 -3.79
C LEU A 134 -2.56 5.13 -2.33
N TRP A 135 -3.55 5.35 -1.45
CA TRP A 135 -3.31 5.46 0.00
C TRP A 135 -2.68 4.18 0.55
N ASN A 136 -3.18 3.00 0.16
CA ASN A 136 -2.58 1.72 0.56
C ASN A 136 -1.17 1.53 0.01
N GLY A 137 -0.86 2.09 -1.16
CA GLY A 137 0.47 2.12 -1.76
C GLY A 137 1.44 3.12 -1.13
N GLY A 138 1.02 3.84 -0.09
CA GLY A 138 1.85 4.81 0.63
C GLY A 138 1.89 6.18 -0.05
N ALA A 139 0.81 6.60 -0.70
CA ALA A 139 0.70 7.98 -1.15
C ALA A 139 0.71 8.95 0.04
N GLU A 140 1.43 10.06 -0.09
CA GLU A 140 1.49 11.13 0.91
C GLU A 140 0.47 12.24 0.60
N ALA A 141 0.12 12.37 -0.66
CA ALA A 141 -0.90 13.31 -1.12
C ALA A 141 -1.53 12.81 -2.42
N ILE A 142 -2.84 13.03 -2.55
CA ILE A 142 -3.60 12.68 -3.76
C ILE A 142 -4.47 13.87 -4.16
N ALA A 143 -4.58 14.12 -5.46
CA ALA A 143 -5.59 15.00 -6.05
C ALA A 143 -6.29 14.31 -7.22
N VAL A 144 -7.54 14.65 -7.44
CA VAL A 144 -8.30 14.27 -8.64
C VAL A 144 -8.67 15.57 -9.35
N ASN A 145 -8.16 15.75 -10.55
CA ASN A 145 -8.11 17.03 -11.23
C ASN A 145 -7.49 18.08 -10.27
N ASP A 146 -8.13 19.19 -10.03
CA ASP A 146 -7.65 20.23 -9.09
C ASP A 146 -8.17 20.03 -7.65
N GLN A 147 -8.76 18.88 -7.32
CA GLN A 147 -9.36 18.63 -6.01
C GLN A 147 -8.45 17.79 -5.13
N ARG A 148 -7.84 18.38 -4.12
CA ARG A 148 -7.07 17.66 -3.09
C ARG A 148 -7.99 16.69 -2.33
N ILE A 149 -7.56 15.45 -2.18
CA ILE A 149 -8.25 14.44 -1.39
C ILE A 149 -7.75 14.50 0.05
N THR A 150 -8.68 14.76 0.96
CA THR A 150 -8.46 14.80 2.42
C THR A 150 -9.49 13.94 3.12
N THR A 151 -9.50 13.95 4.45
CA THR A 151 -10.47 13.21 5.28
C THR A 151 -11.94 13.62 5.06
N HIS A 152 -12.18 14.81 4.52
CA HIS A 152 -13.54 15.32 4.23
C HIS A 152 -13.87 15.27 2.73
N ALA A 153 -13.00 14.66 1.92
CA ALA A 153 -13.24 14.60 0.49
C ALA A 153 -14.41 13.67 0.18
N GLU A 154 -15.36 14.18 -0.61
CA GLU A 154 -16.45 13.40 -1.15
C GLU A 154 -16.27 13.17 -2.65
N ILE A 155 -16.58 11.96 -3.10
CA ILE A 155 -16.55 11.54 -4.51
C ILE A 155 -17.83 10.76 -4.79
N PHE A 156 -18.71 11.28 -5.62
CA PHE A 156 -19.97 10.61 -5.98
C PHE A 156 -20.47 10.99 -7.36
N CYS A 157 -21.20 10.09 -8.02
CA CYS A 157 -21.87 10.38 -9.28
C CYS A 157 -23.09 11.29 -9.08
N SER A 158 -23.23 12.27 -9.97
CA SER A 158 -24.40 13.13 -10.02
C SER A 158 -24.88 13.29 -11.47
N GLY A 159 -25.51 12.25 -11.99
CA GLY A 159 -25.93 12.18 -13.39
C GLY A 159 -24.76 11.97 -14.33
N ALA A 160 -24.51 12.93 -15.21
CA ALA A 160 -23.48 12.84 -16.25
C ALA A 160 -22.08 13.32 -15.80
N TYR A 161 -21.89 13.62 -14.52
CA TYR A 161 -20.61 14.10 -13.99
C TYR A 161 -20.31 13.48 -12.63
N ILE A 162 -19.04 13.48 -12.25
CA ILE A 162 -18.61 13.09 -10.91
C ILE A 162 -18.39 14.37 -10.10
N GLN A 163 -19.01 14.45 -8.93
CA GLN A 163 -18.78 15.55 -8.00
C GLN A 163 -17.67 15.17 -7.02
N ILE A 164 -16.68 16.07 -6.90
CA ILE A 164 -15.55 15.91 -6.00
C ILE A 164 -15.42 17.21 -5.21
N ASN A 165 -15.46 17.15 -3.88
CA ASN A 165 -15.38 18.31 -3.00
C ASN A 165 -16.37 19.43 -3.37
N GLY A 166 -17.60 19.07 -3.69
CA GLY A 166 -18.64 20.01 -4.13
C GLY A 166 -18.45 20.56 -5.55
N THR A 167 -17.40 20.14 -6.27
CA THR A 167 -17.07 20.63 -7.63
C THR A 167 -17.41 19.57 -8.66
N ARG A 168 -18.10 19.97 -9.74
CA ARG A 168 -18.40 19.07 -10.86
C ARG A 168 -17.15 18.81 -11.69
N GLN A 169 -16.88 17.54 -11.92
CA GLN A 169 -15.78 17.08 -12.74
C GLN A 169 -16.29 16.27 -13.92
N MET A 170 -15.71 16.51 -15.08
CA MET A 170 -15.97 15.80 -16.32
C MET A 170 -14.71 15.05 -16.75
N PRO A 171 -14.82 13.96 -17.53
CA PRO A 171 -13.65 13.30 -18.09
C PRO A 171 -12.89 14.26 -19.06
N PRO A 172 -11.60 14.08 -19.25
CA PRO A 172 -10.78 13.08 -18.57
C PRO A 172 -10.53 13.40 -17.09
N TYR A 173 -10.46 12.32 -16.27
CA TYR A 173 -10.13 12.45 -14.86
C TYR A 173 -8.63 12.21 -14.66
N GLU A 174 -7.93 13.24 -14.21
CA GLU A 174 -6.52 13.16 -13.87
C GLU A 174 -6.36 12.91 -12.37
N ILE A 175 -5.72 11.80 -11.99
CA ILE A 175 -5.43 11.45 -10.61
C ILE A 175 -3.92 11.58 -10.41
N LEU A 176 -3.52 12.48 -9.53
CA LEU A 176 -2.14 12.70 -9.14
C LEU A 176 -1.89 12.13 -7.75
N ALA A 177 -0.79 11.41 -7.58
CA ALA A 177 -0.39 10.88 -6.26
C ALA A 177 1.11 11.10 -6.04
N ILE A 178 1.47 11.80 -4.97
CA ILE A 178 2.85 11.93 -4.50
C ILE A 178 3.17 10.75 -3.60
N GLY A 179 4.36 10.14 -3.78
CA GLY A 179 4.84 9.01 -3.00
C GLY A 179 5.90 8.21 -3.73
N ASN A 180 6.30 7.08 -3.15
CA ASN A 180 7.25 6.18 -3.82
C ASN A 180 6.62 5.58 -5.09
N GLN A 181 7.14 5.96 -6.25
CA GLN A 181 6.62 5.57 -7.56
C GLN A 181 6.48 4.05 -7.74
N ASN A 182 7.46 3.27 -7.27
CA ASN A 182 7.43 1.81 -7.41
C ASN A 182 6.33 1.18 -6.54
N ASN A 183 6.14 1.67 -5.32
CA ASN A 183 5.11 1.18 -4.41
C ASN A 183 3.72 1.52 -4.95
N LEU A 184 3.52 2.74 -5.44
CA LEU A 184 2.25 3.20 -6.00
C LEU A 184 1.88 2.38 -7.25
N GLN A 185 2.82 2.16 -8.17
CA GLN A 185 2.60 1.32 -9.35
C GLN A 185 2.28 -0.12 -8.97
N SER A 186 3.04 -0.70 -8.02
CA SER A 186 2.82 -2.06 -7.55
C SER A 186 1.45 -2.25 -6.92
N ALA A 187 1.00 -1.28 -6.11
CA ALA A 187 -0.33 -1.30 -5.51
C ALA A 187 -1.44 -1.25 -6.57
N LEU A 188 -1.30 -0.37 -7.58
CA LEU A 188 -2.25 -0.28 -8.68
C LEU A 188 -2.36 -1.60 -9.45
N GLN A 189 -1.24 -2.19 -9.86
CA GLN A 189 -1.19 -3.43 -10.61
C GLN A 189 -1.81 -4.60 -9.84
N PHE A 190 -1.53 -4.67 -8.54
CA PHE A 190 -2.01 -5.78 -7.71
C PHE A 190 -3.53 -5.77 -7.51
N TYR A 191 -4.15 -4.58 -7.37
CA TYR A 191 -5.54 -4.51 -6.94
C TYR A 191 -6.54 -4.22 -8.05
N PHE A 192 -6.26 -3.35 -8.99
CA PHE A 192 -7.31 -2.83 -9.86
C PHE A 192 -6.89 -2.53 -11.30
N TRP A 193 -5.60 -2.38 -11.60
CA TRP A 193 -5.15 -1.93 -12.91
C TRP A 193 -5.57 -2.87 -14.03
N ASP A 194 -5.46 -4.18 -13.84
CA ASP A 194 -5.85 -5.18 -14.84
C ASP A 194 -7.36 -5.17 -15.10
N LYS A 195 -8.16 -4.99 -14.06
CA LYS A 195 -9.63 -4.88 -14.20
C LYS A 195 -10.03 -3.67 -15.04
N LEU A 196 -9.38 -2.52 -14.86
CA LEU A 196 -9.58 -1.36 -15.74
C LEU A 196 -9.14 -1.66 -17.17
N GLY A 197 -8.13 -2.51 -17.38
CA GLY A 197 -7.71 -2.99 -18.70
C GLY A 197 -8.75 -3.87 -19.38
N GLU A 198 -9.43 -4.72 -18.64
CA GLU A 198 -10.57 -5.49 -19.15
C GLU A 198 -11.70 -4.56 -19.59
N TYR A 199 -12.02 -3.54 -18.80
CA TYR A 199 -13.04 -2.54 -19.16
C TYR A 199 -12.63 -1.71 -20.38
N GLN A 200 -11.35 -1.37 -20.51
CA GLN A 200 -10.82 -0.73 -21.72
C GLN A 200 -11.05 -1.58 -22.97
N GLN A 201 -10.76 -2.88 -22.89
CA GLN A 201 -10.95 -3.80 -24.02
C GLN A 201 -12.44 -4.03 -24.35
N GLN A 202 -13.27 -4.13 -23.33
CA GLN A 202 -14.68 -4.48 -23.48
C GLN A 202 -15.56 -3.28 -23.83
N TYR A 203 -15.29 -2.12 -23.24
CA TYR A 203 -16.16 -0.93 -23.32
C TYR A 203 -15.48 0.29 -23.92
N GLY A 204 -14.18 0.22 -24.17
CA GLY A 204 -13.45 1.30 -24.81
C GLY A 204 -13.13 2.50 -23.93
N ILE A 205 -13.35 2.42 -22.60
CA ILE A 205 -12.84 3.45 -21.68
C ILE A 205 -11.30 3.50 -21.80
N THR A 206 -10.71 4.65 -21.53
CA THR A 206 -9.24 4.76 -21.58
C THR A 206 -8.65 4.88 -20.19
N ARG A 207 -7.45 4.31 -20.05
CA ARG A 207 -6.62 4.44 -18.85
C ARG A 207 -5.18 4.65 -19.27
N THR A 208 -4.51 5.61 -18.65
CA THR A 208 -3.09 5.87 -18.85
C THR A 208 -2.41 5.99 -17.50
N LEU A 209 -1.23 5.41 -17.36
CA LEU A 209 -0.36 5.55 -16.19
C LEU A 209 0.95 6.17 -16.65
N GLU A 210 1.28 7.29 -16.07
CA GLU A 210 2.53 8.02 -16.33
C GLU A 210 3.35 8.11 -15.05
N VAL A 211 4.66 8.07 -15.22
CA VAL A 211 5.63 8.29 -14.15
C VAL A 211 6.46 9.50 -14.55
N PRO A 212 6.02 10.72 -14.22
CA PRO A 212 6.73 11.95 -14.61
C PRO A 212 8.14 11.96 -14.02
N GLU A 213 9.09 12.44 -14.80
CA GLU A 213 10.47 12.72 -14.33
C GLU A 213 10.50 13.98 -13.45
N GLU A 214 9.64 14.96 -13.78
CA GLU A 214 9.50 16.18 -13.00
C GLU A 214 8.58 15.97 -11.81
N PRO A 215 8.84 16.67 -10.69
CA PRO A 215 7.96 16.63 -9.54
C PRO A 215 6.54 17.10 -9.89
N ILE A 216 5.53 16.36 -9.46
CA ILE A 216 4.14 16.75 -9.59
C ILE A 216 3.74 17.72 -8.48
N ILE A 217 2.79 18.60 -8.78
CA ILE A 217 2.25 19.55 -7.81
C ILE A 217 0.82 19.14 -7.49
N ILE A 218 0.51 19.02 -6.21
CA ILE A 218 -0.84 18.75 -5.71
C ILE A 218 -1.31 20.00 -4.93
N PRO A 219 -2.49 20.54 -5.27
CA PRO A 219 -2.98 21.78 -4.65
C PRO A 219 -3.35 21.59 -3.19
N ALA A 220 -3.55 22.71 -2.50
CA ALA A 220 -4.14 22.73 -1.17
C ALA A 220 -5.64 22.38 -1.23
N ALA A 221 -6.15 21.75 -0.18
CA ALA A 221 -7.58 21.54 0.00
C ALA A 221 -8.29 22.86 0.37
N LYS A 222 -9.59 22.89 0.13
CA LYS A 222 -10.46 23.94 0.67
C LYS A 222 -10.62 23.74 2.17
N GLU A 223 -10.60 24.84 2.93
CA GLU A 223 -10.84 24.78 4.37
C GLU A 223 -12.27 24.34 4.67
N TYR A 224 -12.39 23.44 5.64
CA TYR A 224 -13.68 22.96 6.12
C TYR A 224 -14.07 23.72 7.40
N ASN A 225 -15.28 24.28 7.42
CA ASN A 225 -15.81 24.99 8.56
C ASN A 225 -16.79 24.12 9.35
N TYR A 226 -16.40 23.75 10.56
CA TYR A 226 -17.27 23.02 11.48
C TYR A 226 -18.37 23.93 12.00
N ARG A 227 -19.63 23.46 11.94
CA ARG A 227 -20.81 24.20 12.42
C ARG A 227 -21.36 23.66 13.74
N TYR A 228 -21.14 22.38 13.99
CA TYR A 228 -21.75 21.63 15.10
C TYR A 228 -20.71 20.92 15.98
N ALA A 229 -19.49 20.75 15.53
CA ALA A 229 -18.43 20.11 16.29
C ALA A 229 -17.51 21.17 16.89
N GLU A 230 -17.19 21.00 18.17
CA GLU A 230 -16.24 21.85 18.88
C GLU A 230 -15.12 20.96 19.46
N PRO A 231 -13.88 21.46 19.52
CA PRO A 231 -12.80 20.74 20.18
C PRO A 231 -13.12 20.50 21.66
N VAL A 232 -12.83 19.30 22.15
CA VAL A 232 -12.88 19.02 23.58
C VAL A 232 -11.76 19.81 24.25
N LYS A 233 -12.10 20.68 25.18
CA LYS A 233 -11.10 21.39 26.00
C LYS A 233 -10.58 20.42 27.04
N GLU A 234 -9.30 20.07 26.91
CA GLU A 234 -8.59 19.38 27.99
C GLU A 234 -8.52 20.32 29.20
N GLY A 235 -9.03 19.86 30.32
CA GLY A 235 -9.06 20.60 31.59
C GLY A 235 -7.73 20.57 32.31
#